data_7998ae17ab58a08366aa74b797d737d6
#
_entry.id   7998ae17ab58a08366aa74b797d737d6
#
_cell.length_a   1.000
_cell.length_b   1.000
_cell.length_c   1.000
_cell.angle_alpha   90.00
_cell.angle_beta   90.00
_cell.angle_gamma   90.00
#
_symmetry.space_group_name_H-M   'P 1'
#
loop_
_entity.id
_entity.type
_entity.pdbx_description
1 polymer ?
#
loop_
_entity_poly.entity_id
_entity_poly.type
_entity_poly.pdbx_seq_one_letter_code
_entity_poly.pdbx_strand_id
1 'polypeptide(L)'
;MKFVKNFNNNAALVSDKAGVDWVVIGNGIGFGKKVGDPIDEDKISRRFVAVEKNIKLVDSVRDIDQRTLKLTTEVISMASQKLQITFSDYEFLVLADHIDFMLTRATGNIELGQDTLGWEMKKIFPKEYGTAQEALRLMKEKTKLDFPQSEAAYLTYHFINAGSGQTKLQDTIKITKLIKGVIDIIQYQYGMQLDTESFNFNRFMTHLRAFMVRHMCGESDQDSGSELDHSLIELMKVKYKKAYDTVQKIGTYLYKQAGWQLQPDDQVYLTLHVWRVTHRQKDAQSQKN
;
A
#
# COMPACT_ATOMS: atom_id res chain seq x y z
N MET A 1 -15.92 12.37 -30.39
CA MET A 1 -16.02 10.92 -30.16
C MET A 1 -17.41 10.39 -30.46
N LYS A 2 -17.57 9.10 -30.80
CA LYS A 2 -18.87 8.46 -31.09
C LYS A 2 -19.20 7.47 -29.98
N PHE A 3 -20.46 7.47 -29.55
CA PHE A 3 -20.94 6.53 -28.52
C PHE A 3 -20.98 5.10 -29.06
N VAL A 4 -20.48 4.15 -28.26
CA VAL A 4 -20.44 2.72 -28.61
C VAL A 4 -21.34 1.92 -27.66
N LYS A 5 -21.15 2.06 -26.35
CA LYS A 5 -21.90 1.30 -25.35
C LYS A 5 -22.04 2.11 -24.06
N ASN A 6 -23.20 1.98 -23.44
CA ASN A 6 -23.43 2.54 -22.10
C ASN A 6 -23.03 1.54 -21.02
N PHE A 7 -22.27 2.00 -20.03
CA PHE A 7 -22.06 1.27 -18.78
C PHE A 7 -23.09 1.70 -17.72
N ASN A 8 -23.29 3.04 -17.61
CA ASN A 8 -24.33 3.64 -16.81
C ASN A 8 -24.61 5.10 -17.30
N ASN A 9 -25.41 5.86 -16.58
CA ASN A 9 -25.70 7.24 -16.95
C ASN A 9 -24.48 8.15 -16.99
N ASN A 10 -23.41 7.81 -16.27
CA ASN A 10 -22.22 8.65 -16.08
C ASN A 10 -20.94 8.03 -16.68
N ALA A 11 -21.02 6.82 -17.26
CA ALA A 11 -19.89 6.14 -17.88
C ALA A 11 -20.29 5.48 -19.19
N ALA A 12 -19.52 5.68 -20.25
CA ALA A 12 -19.78 5.13 -21.56
C ALA A 12 -18.49 4.71 -22.28
N LEU A 13 -18.60 3.71 -23.15
CA LEU A 13 -17.61 3.39 -24.15
C LEU A 13 -17.83 4.27 -25.38
N VAL A 14 -16.78 4.90 -25.85
CA VAL A 14 -16.80 5.77 -27.02
C VAL A 14 -15.62 5.46 -27.92
N SER A 15 -15.75 5.64 -29.22
CA SER A 15 -14.64 5.52 -30.17
C SER A 15 -14.27 6.89 -30.71
N ASP A 16 -12.97 7.16 -30.83
CA ASP A 16 -12.49 8.42 -31.42
C ASP A 16 -12.39 8.31 -32.94
N LYS A 17 -11.90 9.38 -33.61
CA LYS A 17 -11.75 9.43 -35.08
C LYS A 17 -10.67 8.50 -35.60
N ALA A 18 -9.72 8.09 -34.72
CA ALA A 18 -8.64 7.16 -35.05
C ALA A 18 -9.05 5.68 -34.83
N GLY A 19 -10.27 5.42 -34.36
CA GLY A 19 -10.75 4.08 -34.03
C GLY A 19 -10.28 3.56 -32.68
N VAL A 20 -9.72 4.42 -31.84
CA VAL A 20 -9.35 4.04 -30.47
C VAL A 20 -10.57 4.13 -29.59
N ASP A 21 -10.82 3.06 -28.84
CA ASP A 21 -11.91 3.00 -27.88
C ASP A 21 -11.49 3.57 -26.53
N TRP A 22 -12.37 4.38 -25.95
CA TRP A 22 -12.18 5.06 -24.69
C TRP A 22 -13.35 4.80 -23.76
N VAL A 23 -13.07 4.56 -22.51
CA VAL A 23 -14.05 4.69 -21.44
C VAL A 23 -14.07 6.15 -21.01
N VAL A 24 -15.22 6.79 -21.09
CA VAL A 24 -15.41 8.18 -20.67
C VAL A 24 -16.34 8.24 -19.47
N ILE A 25 -15.98 9.08 -18.50
CA ILE A 25 -16.78 9.37 -17.32
C ILE A 25 -17.17 10.84 -17.33
N GLY A 26 -18.46 11.10 -17.10
CA GLY A 26 -18.99 12.45 -17.04
C GLY A 26 -20.48 12.46 -16.76
N ASN A 27 -20.98 13.55 -16.19
CA ASN A 27 -22.38 13.65 -15.78
C ASN A 27 -23.34 13.47 -16.96
N GLY A 28 -24.16 12.41 -16.91
CA GLY A 28 -25.16 12.11 -17.93
C GLY A 28 -24.56 11.80 -19.31
N ILE A 29 -23.26 11.44 -19.39
CA ILE A 29 -22.54 11.25 -20.67
C ILE A 29 -23.15 10.14 -21.53
N GLY A 30 -23.70 9.10 -20.87
CA GLY A 30 -24.34 7.96 -21.52
C GLY A 30 -25.87 8.05 -21.60
N PHE A 31 -26.47 9.06 -20.96
CA PHE A 31 -27.92 9.13 -20.83
C PHE A 31 -28.60 9.41 -22.19
N GLY A 32 -29.54 8.53 -22.56
CA GLY A 32 -30.33 8.69 -23.79
C GLY A 32 -29.55 8.52 -25.10
N LYS A 33 -28.27 8.13 -25.07
CA LYS A 33 -27.43 7.95 -26.27
C LYS A 33 -27.66 6.61 -26.95
N LYS A 34 -27.59 6.64 -28.28
CA LYS A 34 -27.60 5.44 -29.16
C LYS A 34 -26.24 5.27 -29.82
N VAL A 35 -25.95 4.03 -30.22
CA VAL A 35 -24.70 3.72 -30.92
C VAL A 35 -24.51 4.64 -32.13
N GLY A 36 -23.35 5.29 -32.21
CA GLY A 36 -22.98 6.24 -33.27
C GLY A 36 -23.30 7.71 -32.93
N ASP A 37 -24.05 8.00 -31.87
CA ASP A 37 -24.34 9.38 -31.48
C ASP A 37 -23.05 10.13 -31.07
N PRO A 38 -22.97 11.43 -31.34
CA PRO A 38 -21.83 12.21 -30.89
C PRO A 38 -21.89 12.38 -29.35
N ILE A 39 -20.73 12.29 -28.72
CA ILE A 39 -20.56 12.59 -27.30
C ILE A 39 -20.23 14.07 -27.12
N ASP A 40 -20.83 14.66 -26.09
CA ASP A 40 -20.51 15.99 -25.61
C ASP A 40 -19.18 15.92 -24.84
N GLU A 41 -18.09 16.32 -25.48
CA GLU A 41 -16.74 16.19 -24.93
C GLU A 41 -16.53 17.14 -23.75
N ASP A 42 -17.28 18.23 -23.63
CA ASP A 42 -17.21 19.17 -22.50
C ASP A 42 -17.76 18.55 -21.20
N LYS A 43 -18.57 17.51 -21.31
CA LYS A 43 -19.05 16.73 -20.16
C LYS A 43 -18.09 15.66 -19.68
N ILE A 44 -17.00 15.40 -20.39
CA ILE A 44 -16.02 14.38 -20.01
C ILE A 44 -15.20 14.90 -18.86
N SER A 45 -15.43 14.36 -17.68
CA SER A 45 -14.61 14.61 -16.49
C SER A 45 -13.31 13.83 -16.52
N ARG A 46 -13.35 12.58 -17.06
CA ARG A 46 -12.19 11.70 -17.26
C ARG A 46 -12.40 10.78 -18.45
N ARG A 47 -11.28 10.35 -19.05
CA ARG A 47 -11.26 9.34 -20.12
C ARG A 47 -10.11 8.37 -19.91
N PHE A 48 -10.32 7.10 -20.24
CA PHE A 48 -9.35 6.01 -20.13
C PHE A 48 -9.33 5.21 -21.43
N VAL A 49 -8.16 4.72 -21.83
CA VAL A 49 -8.09 3.78 -22.95
C VAL A 49 -8.84 2.50 -22.58
N ALA A 50 -9.71 2.03 -23.46
CA ALA A 50 -10.54 0.85 -23.25
C ALA A 50 -9.74 -0.43 -23.42
N VAL A 51 -8.82 -0.73 -22.50
CA VAL A 51 -8.15 -2.03 -22.40
C VAL A 51 -9.00 -2.99 -21.57
N GLU A 52 -8.86 -4.30 -21.81
CA GLU A 52 -9.68 -5.34 -21.15
C GLU A 52 -9.75 -5.17 -19.60
N LYS A 53 -8.63 -4.80 -18.99
CA LYS A 53 -8.53 -4.57 -17.54
C LYS A 53 -9.42 -3.41 -17.07
N ASN A 54 -9.44 -2.30 -17.83
CA ASN A 54 -10.25 -1.13 -17.49
C ASN A 54 -11.75 -1.40 -17.74
N ILE A 55 -12.09 -2.11 -18.80
CA ILE A 55 -13.48 -2.45 -19.14
C ILE A 55 -14.11 -3.32 -18.05
N LYS A 56 -13.41 -4.36 -17.59
CA LYS A 56 -13.88 -5.22 -16.50
C LYS A 56 -14.08 -4.44 -15.19
N LEU A 57 -13.18 -3.51 -14.89
CA LEU A 57 -13.27 -2.69 -13.70
C LEU A 57 -14.42 -1.67 -13.80
N VAL A 58 -14.66 -1.08 -14.98
CA VAL A 58 -15.79 -0.16 -15.17
C VAL A 58 -17.13 -0.85 -14.97
N ASP A 59 -17.25 -2.15 -15.31
CA ASP A 59 -18.47 -2.91 -15.00
C ASP A 59 -18.69 -3.07 -13.47
N SER A 60 -17.62 -3.17 -12.66
CA SER A 60 -17.73 -3.23 -11.19
C SER A 60 -18.02 -1.85 -10.55
N VAL A 61 -17.59 -0.77 -11.19
CA VAL A 61 -17.86 0.60 -10.72
C VAL A 61 -19.09 1.24 -11.38
N ARG A 62 -19.96 0.41 -11.97
CA ARG A 62 -21.14 0.84 -12.76
C ARG A 62 -22.05 1.79 -12.00
N ASP A 63 -22.22 1.59 -10.70
CA ASP A 63 -23.21 2.27 -9.89
C ASP A 63 -22.62 3.44 -9.08
N ILE A 64 -21.30 3.72 -9.24
CA ILE A 64 -20.64 4.82 -8.55
C ILE A 64 -21.23 6.18 -9.01
N ASP A 65 -21.67 6.96 -8.05
CA ASP A 65 -22.26 8.25 -8.33
C ASP A 65 -21.19 9.32 -8.62
N GLN A 66 -21.63 10.46 -9.17
CA GLN A 66 -20.75 11.56 -9.52
C GLN A 66 -20.09 12.20 -8.27
N ARG A 67 -20.74 12.16 -7.11
CA ARG A 67 -20.22 12.74 -5.87
C ARG A 67 -19.02 11.93 -5.40
N THR A 68 -19.11 10.59 -5.47
CA THR A 68 -18.01 9.68 -5.17
C THR A 68 -16.82 9.91 -6.11
N LEU A 69 -17.07 10.03 -7.43
CA LEU A 69 -16.01 10.31 -8.41
C LEU A 69 -15.30 11.63 -8.16
N LYS A 70 -16.06 12.68 -7.80
CA LYS A 70 -15.50 13.99 -7.44
C LYS A 70 -14.68 13.89 -6.17
N LEU A 71 -15.20 13.25 -5.14
CA LEU A 71 -14.50 13.03 -3.87
C LEU A 71 -13.19 12.23 -4.08
N THR A 72 -13.22 11.17 -4.88
CA THR A 72 -12.04 10.40 -5.29
C THR A 72 -11.00 11.29 -5.96
N THR A 73 -11.44 12.17 -6.87
CA THR A 73 -10.54 13.12 -7.54
C THR A 73 -9.84 14.06 -6.55
N GLU A 74 -10.57 14.57 -5.56
CA GLU A 74 -10.02 15.45 -4.52
C GLU A 74 -9.02 14.70 -3.62
N VAL A 75 -9.36 13.46 -3.21
CA VAL A 75 -8.46 12.58 -2.43
C VAL A 75 -7.18 12.29 -3.20
N ILE A 76 -7.27 11.91 -4.47
CA ILE A 76 -6.11 11.63 -5.33
C ILE A 76 -5.25 12.89 -5.52
N SER A 77 -5.86 14.05 -5.77
CA SER A 77 -5.12 15.30 -5.93
C SER A 77 -4.29 15.62 -4.68
N MET A 78 -4.89 15.50 -3.51
CA MET A 78 -4.21 15.72 -2.23
C MET A 78 -3.09 14.69 -2.00
N ALA A 79 -3.37 13.40 -2.22
CA ALA A 79 -2.38 12.33 -2.02
C ALA A 79 -1.22 12.45 -3.02
N SER A 80 -1.48 12.74 -4.29
CA SER A 80 -0.45 12.96 -5.32
C SER A 80 0.49 14.09 -4.96
N GLN A 81 -0.06 15.21 -4.47
CA GLN A 81 0.76 16.37 -4.07
C GLN A 81 1.63 16.06 -2.85
N LYS A 82 1.08 15.37 -1.84
CA LYS A 82 1.81 15.09 -0.59
C LYS A 82 2.85 14.00 -0.71
N LEU A 83 2.53 12.96 -1.46
CA LEU A 83 3.38 11.77 -1.59
C LEU A 83 4.27 11.82 -2.84
N GLN A 84 4.07 12.82 -3.72
CA GLN A 84 4.77 12.94 -5.01
C GLN A 84 4.59 11.68 -5.88
N ILE A 85 3.36 11.15 -5.91
CA ILE A 85 2.99 9.95 -6.66
C ILE A 85 1.98 10.29 -7.74
N THR A 86 1.89 9.41 -8.75
CA THR A 86 0.90 9.51 -9.83
C THR A 86 -0.01 8.31 -9.81
N PHE A 87 -1.32 8.54 -9.85
CA PHE A 87 -2.31 7.47 -9.95
C PHE A 87 -2.61 7.19 -11.42
N SER A 88 -2.48 5.94 -11.82
CA SER A 88 -2.96 5.47 -13.11
C SER A 88 -4.50 5.47 -13.14
N ASP A 89 -5.06 5.36 -14.33
CA ASP A 89 -6.50 5.25 -14.53
C ASP A 89 -7.11 4.05 -13.80
N TYR A 90 -6.37 2.94 -13.78
CA TYR A 90 -6.77 1.74 -13.04
C TYR A 90 -6.84 1.99 -11.52
N GLU A 91 -5.82 2.63 -10.97
CA GLU A 91 -5.78 2.94 -9.52
C GLU A 91 -6.85 3.94 -9.13
N PHE A 92 -7.17 4.89 -10.01
CA PHE A 92 -8.31 5.79 -9.82
C PHE A 92 -9.64 5.01 -9.68
N LEU A 93 -9.91 4.08 -10.60
CA LEU A 93 -11.14 3.30 -10.59
C LEU A 93 -11.23 2.39 -9.36
N VAL A 94 -10.12 1.73 -8.99
CA VAL A 94 -10.07 0.87 -7.80
C VAL A 94 -10.27 1.69 -6.52
N LEU A 95 -9.69 2.88 -6.43
CA LEU A 95 -9.90 3.77 -5.28
C LEU A 95 -11.33 4.34 -5.25
N ALA A 96 -11.93 4.64 -6.41
CA ALA A 96 -13.31 5.10 -6.50
C ALA A 96 -14.29 4.03 -6.00
N ASP A 97 -14.10 2.78 -6.38
CA ASP A 97 -14.88 1.63 -5.89
C ASP A 97 -14.75 1.48 -4.37
N HIS A 98 -13.52 1.59 -3.84
CA HIS A 98 -13.32 1.54 -2.39
C HIS A 98 -13.99 2.69 -1.65
N ILE A 99 -13.89 3.93 -2.15
CA ILE A 99 -14.54 5.11 -1.54
C ILE A 99 -16.07 4.98 -1.60
N ASP A 100 -16.63 4.47 -2.69
CA ASP A 100 -18.07 4.21 -2.81
C ASP A 100 -18.55 3.20 -1.76
N PHE A 101 -17.79 2.13 -1.58
CA PHE A 101 -18.05 1.13 -0.56
C PHE A 101 -17.95 1.71 0.87
N MET A 102 -16.95 2.58 1.14
CA MET A 102 -16.83 3.29 2.41
C MET A 102 -18.05 4.19 2.68
N LEU A 103 -18.50 4.94 1.68
CA LEU A 103 -19.67 5.82 1.79
C LEU A 103 -20.94 5.00 2.05
N THR A 104 -21.13 3.91 1.32
CA THR A 104 -22.29 3.02 1.50
C THR A 104 -22.33 2.44 2.92
N ARG A 105 -21.18 2.03 3.46
CA ARG A 105 -21.10 1.50 4.83
C ARG A 105 -21.33 2.59 5.89
N ALA A 106 -20.74 3.76 5.71
CA ALA A 106 -20.92 4.88 6.63
C ALA A 106 -22.39 5.31 6.72
N THR A 107 -23.13 5.26 5.61
CA THR A 107 -24.58 5.54 5.61
C THR A 107 -25.41 4.41 6.20
N GLY A 108 -24.95 3.16 6.06
CA GLY A 108 -25.64 1.96 6.58
C GLY A 108 -25.31 1.59 8.02
N ASN A 109 -24.45 2.34 8.72
CA ASN A 109 -23.91 2.01 10.05
C ASN A 109 -23.35 0.58 10.15
N ILE A 110 -22.70 0.11 9.10
CA ILE A 110 -22.09 -1.22 9.05
C ILE A 110 -20.68 -1.14 9.63
N GLU A 111 -20.46 -1.71 10.79
CA GLU A 111 -19.13 -1.80 11.42
C GLU A 111 -18.31 -2.92 10.78
N LEU A 112 -17.06 -2.62 10.42
CA LEU A 112 -16.03 -3.62 10.15
C LEU A 112 -15.44 -4.08 11.49
N GLY A 113 -15.10 -5.38 11.57
CA GLY A 113 -14.37 -5.92 12.71
C GLY A 113 -13.06 -5.17 13.00
N GLN A 114 -12.46 -5.44 14.16
CA GLN A 114 -11.29 -4.73 14.69
C GLN A 114 -10.18 -4.58 13.65
N ASP A 115 -9.64 -3.37 13.56
CA ASP A 115 -8.48 -3.02 12.73
C ASP A 115 -7.21 -3.74 13.24
N THR A 116 -6.89 -4.86 12.62
CA THR A 116 -5.66 -5.62 12.94
C THR A 116 -4.45 -5.14 12.16
N LEU A 117 -4.63 -4.26 11.17
CA LEU A 117 -3.57 -3.82 10.25
C LEU A 117 -3.16 -2.35 10.41
N GLY A 118 -3.99 -1.53 11.05
CA GLY A 118 -3.75 -0.09 11.15
C GLY A 118 -2.48 0.27 11.89
N TRP A 119 -2.14 -0.50 12.93
CA TRP A 119 -0.91 -0.29 13.67
C TRP A 119 0.33 -0.57 12.81
N GLU A 120 0.35 -1.70 12.11
CA GLU A 120 1.44 -2.10 11.22
C GLU A 120 1.61 -1.08 10.08
N MET A 121 0.50 -0.66 9.47
CA MET A 121 0.52 0.33 8.40
C MET A 121 1.08 1.67 8.85
N LYS A 122 0.67 2.17 10.03
CA LYS A 122 1.21 3.39 10.62
C LYS A 122 2.72 3.32 10.82
N LYS A 123 3.27 2.17 11.22
CA LYS A 123 4.70 1.99 11.50
C LYS A 123 5.54 1.74 10.25
N ILE A 124 5.00 0.97 9.30
CA ILE A 124 5.73 0.58 8.08
C ILE A 124 5.67 1.70 7.04
N PHE A 125 4.53 2.42 6.94
CA PHE A 125 4.25 3.42 5.92
C PHE A 125 3.74 4.74 6.55
N PRO A 126 4.54 5.39 7.42
CA PRO A 126 4.06 6.51 8.23
C PRO A 126 3.62 7.73 7.39
N LYS A 127 4.25 7.99 6.24
CA LYS A 127 3.89 9.10 5.35
C LYS A 127 2.56 8.83 4.64
N GLU A 128 2.43 7.64 4.06
CA GLU A 128 1.24 7.21 3.34
C GLU A 128 0.05 7.08 4.30
N TYR A 129 0.28 6.53 5.51
CA TYR A 129 -0.75 6.44 6.54
C TYR A 129 -1.20 7.81 7.07
N GLY A 130 -0.26 8.73 7.30
CA GLY A 130 -0.59 10.11 7.67
C GLY A 130 -1.42 10.82 6.60
N THR A 131 -1.08 10.60 5.31
CA THR A 131 -1.85 11.12 4.17
C THR A 131 -3.25 10.47 4.09
N ALA A 132 -3.36 9.19 4.39
CA ALA A 132 -4.66 8.49 4.44
C ALA A 132 -5.56 9.02 5.56
N GLN A 133 -5.00 9.34 6.73
CA GLN A 133 -5.76 10.00 7.80
C GLN A 133 -6.27 11.39 7.39
N GLU A 134 -5.49 12.14 6.62
CA GLU A 134 -5.96 13.43 6.08
C GLU A 134 -7.04 13.24 5.01
N ALA A 135 -6.95 12.18 4.19
CA ALA A 135 -8.00 11.83 3.25
C ALA A 135 -9.32 11.54 3.97
N LEU A 136 -9.29 10.79 5.08
CA LEU A 136 -10.49 10.55 5.90
C LEU A 136 -11.07 11.85 6.47
N ARG A 137 -10.23 12.80 6.91
CA ARG A 137 -10.69 14.11 7.38
C ARG A 137 -11.34 14.90 6.27
N LEU A 138 -10.72 14.97 5.08
CA LEU A 138 -11.27 15.60 3.89
C LEU A 138 -12.64 15.01 3.53
N MET A 139 -12.73 13.68 3.50
CA MET A 139 -13.97 12.98 3.21
C MET A 139 -15.06 13.29 4.25
N LYS A 140 -14.73 13.28 5.55
CA LYS A 140 -15.66 13.68 6.61
C LYS A 140 -16.14 15.12 6.46
N GLU A 141 -15.27 16.07 6.14
CA GLU A 141 -15.64 17.47 5.90
C GLU A 141 -16.62 17.64 4.74
N LYS A 142 -16.40 16.89 3.65
CA LYS A 142 -17.21 16.96 2.42
C LYS A 142 -18.55 16.23 2.54
N THR A 143 -18.58 15.10 3.23
CA THR A 143 -19.76 14.21 3.27
C THR A 143 -20.56 14.34 4.56
N LYS A 144 -19.96 14.88 5.63
CA LYS A 144 -20.49 14.90 7.00
C LYS A 144 -20.68 13.51 7.61
N LEU A 145 -20.06 12.49 7.02
CA LEU A 145 -20.06 11.11 7.51
C LEU A 145 -18.80 10.83 8.33
N ASP A 146 -18.92 9.98 9.34
CA ASP A 146 -17.80 9.47 10.10
C ASP A 146 -17.27 8.18 9.46
N PHE A 147 -15.94 8.07 9.37
CA PHE A 147 -15.27 6.89 8.85
C PHE A 147 -14.42 6.23 9.94
N PRO A 148 -14.49 4.90 10.09
CA PRO A 148 -13.64 4.17 11.03
C PRO A 148 -12.15 4.40 10.72
N GLN A 149 -11.32 4.43 11.76
CA GLN A 149 -9.88 4.61 11.60
C GLN A 149 -9.21 3.47 10.81
N SER A 150 -9.82 2.28 10.78
CA SER A 150 -9.41 1.15 9.94
C SER A 150 -9.33 1.49 8.45
N GLU A 151 -10.16 2.42 7.97
CA GLU A 151 -10.13 2.86 6.58
C GLU A 151 -8.82 3.54 6.19
N ALA A 152 -8.12 4.16 7.16
CA ALA A 152 -6.79 4.73 6.89
C ALA A 152 -5.79 3.66 6.43
N ALA A 153 -5.86 2.43 6.97
CA ALA A 153 -5.01 1.33 6.52
C ALA A 153 -5.29 0.94 5.08
N TYR A 154 -6.57 0.84 4.69
CA TYR A 154 -6.95 0.49 3.32
C TYR A 154 -6.59 1.60 2.33
N LEU A 155 -6.84 2.87 2.65
CA LEU A 155 -6.40 4.00 1.82
C LEU A 155 -4.88 4.03 1.66
N THR A 156 -4.14 3.69 2.72
CA THR A 156 -2.68 3.57 2.67
C THR A 156 -2.24 2.54 1.63
N TYR A 157 -2.89 1.38 1.55
CA TYR A 157 -2.60 0.39 0.51
C TYR A 157 -2.79 0.95 -0.90
N HIS A 158 -3.85 1.71 -1.15
CA HIS A 158 -4.09 2.35 -2.44
C HIS A 158 -2.99 3.36 -2.78
N PHE A 159 -2.55 4.16 -1.81
CA PHE A 159 -1.49 5.15 -2.03
C PHE A 159 -0.13 4.52 -2.30
N ILE A 160 0.22 3.44 -1.59
CA ILE A 160 1.45 2.69 -1.84
C ILE A 160 1.45 2.10 -3.25
N ASN A 161 0.34 1.50 -3.67
CA ASN A 161 0.23 0.90 -4.99
C ASN A 161 0.39 1.94 -6.10
N ALA A 162 -0.21 3.11 -5.95
CA ALA A 162 -0.03 4.21 -6.89
C ALA A 162 1.41 4.74 -6.94
N GLY A 163 2.12 4.74 -5.81
CA GLY A 163 3.49 5.24 -5.72
C GLY A 163 4.57 4.26 -6.19
N SER A 164 4.29 2.96 -6.17
CA SER A 164 5.31 1.92 -6.40
C SER A 164 5.42 1.48 -7.87
N GLY A 165 4.49 1.87 -8.72
CA GLY A 165 4.49 1.57 -10.17
C GLY A 165 4.51 0.08 -10.56
N GLN A 166 4.89 -0.80 -9.65
CA GLN A 166 5.08 -2.24 -9.90
C GLN A 166 4.55 -3.13 -8.76
N THR A 167 4.39 -2.63 -7.54
CA THR A 167 3.97 -3.47 -6.40
C THR A 167 2.46 -3.61 -6.37
N LYS A 168 1.95 -4.83 -6.54
CA LYS A 168 0.51 -5.13 -6.44
C LYS A 168 0.06 -5.03 -4.98
N LEU A 169 -1.22 -4.73 -4.76
CA LEU A 169 -1.83 -4.72 -3.42
C LEU A 169 -1.49 -6.00 -2.61
N GLN A 170 -1.52 -7.16 -3.27
CA GLN A 170 -1.15 -8.44 -2.66
C GLN A 170 0.29 -8.49 -2.15
N ASP A 171 1.23 -7.85 -2.86
CA ASP A 171 2.64 -7.78 -2.48
C ASP A 171 2.82 -6.90 -1.24
N THR A 172 2.12 -5.77 -1.17
CA THR A 172 2.13 -4.90 0.02
C THR A 172 1.57 -5.62 1.25
N ILE A 173 0.45 -6.34 1.10
CA ILE A 173 -0.11 -7.18 2.17
C ILE A 173 0.89 -8.27 2.60
N LYS A 174 1.55 -8.92 1.64
CA LYS A 174 2.56 -9.95 1.90
C LYS A 174 3.75 -9.38 2.67
N ILE A 175 4.30 -8.24 2.21
CA ILE A 175 5.39 -7.53 2.90
C ILE A 175 5.01 -7.19 4.34
N THR A 176 3.83 -6.63 4.56
CA THR A 176 3.34 -6.25 5.90
C THR A 176 3.27 -7.46 6.82
N LYS A 177 2.73 -8.59 6.35
CA LYS A 177 2.68 -9.85 7.11
C LYS A 177 4.08 -10.40 7.43
N LEU A 178 5.00 -10.34 6.47
CA LEU A 178 6.38 -10.79 6.67
C LEU A 178 7.10 -9.92 7.71
N ILE A 179 6.97 -8.61 7.64
CA ILE A 179 7.54 -7.68 8.63
C ILE A 179 6.99 -7.95 10.02
N LYS A 180 5.66 -8.12 10.15
CA LYS A 180 5.03 -8.48 11.41
C LYS A 180 5.63 -9.75 12.00
N GLY A 181 5.73 -10.82 11.23
CA GLY A 181 6.32 -12.08 11.67
C GLY A 181 7.79 -11.93 12.11
N VAL A 182 8.59 -11.09 11.45
CA VAL A 182 9.95 -10.77 11.87
C VAL A 182 9.96 -10.07 13.23
N ILE A 183 9.08 -9.09 13.45
CA ILE A 183 8.95 -8.38 14.74
C ILE A 183 8.55 -9.36 15.83
N ASP A 184 7.55 -10.22 15.59
CA ASP A 184 7.05 -11.20 16.55
C ASP A 184 8.16 -12.20 16.95
N ILE A 185 8.99 -12.66 15.99
CA ILE A 185 10.13 -13.52 16.25
C ILE A 185 11.13 -12.81 17.17
N ILE A 186 11.47 -11.54 16.91
CA ILE A 186 12.41 -10.77 17.74
C ILE A 186 11.85 -10.62 19.15
N GLN A 187 10.61 -10.18 19.28
CA GLN A 187 9.95 -9.98 20.58
C GLN A 187 9.91 -11.28 21.40
N TYR A 188 9.53 -12.38 20.75
CA TYR A 188 9.52 -13.71 21.39
C TYR A 188 10.91 -14.15 21.85
N GLN A 189 11.95 -14.03 21.00
CA GLN A 189 13.30 -14.44 21.33
C GLN A 189 13.94 -13.63 22.48
N TYR A 190 13.52 -12.38 22.62
CA TYR A 190 14.05 -11.50 23.65
C TYR A 190 13.14 -11.39 24.87
N GLY A 191 11.92 -11.92 24.81
CA GLY A 191 10.93 -11.84 25.89
C GLY A 191 10.56 -10.39 26.22
N MET A 192 10.47 -9.52 25.19
CA MET A 192 10.20 -8.09 25.37
C MET A 192 9.33 -7.54 24.25
N GLN A 193 8.58 -6.50 24.53
CA GLN A 193 7.93 -5.68 23.51
C GLN A 193 8.91 -4.64 23.00
N LEU A 194 8.99 -4.47 21.68
CA LEU A 194 9.81 -3.43 21.07
C LEU A 194 9.14 -2.06 21.23
N ASP A 195 9.94 -1.06 21.65
CA ASP A 195 9.50 0.33 21.70
C ASP A 195 9.40 0.89 20.30
N THR A 196 8.16 0.96 19.81
CA THR A 196 7.82 1.35 18.44
C THR A 196 8.02 2.84 18.17
N GLU A 197 8.16 3.67 19.21
CA GLU A 197 8.44 5.09 19.07
C GLU A 197 9.95 5.41 19.09
N SER A 198 10.79 4.41 19.42
CA SER A 198 12.22 4.62 19.51
C SER A 198 12.86 4.88 18.13
N PHE A 199 13.90 5.72 18.11
CA PHE A 199 14.70 5.98 16.91
C PHE A 199 15.29 4.70 16.31
N ASN A 200 15.73 3.75 17.18
CA ASN A 200 16.30 2.48 16.72
C ASN A 200 15.26 1.58 16.06
N PHE A 201 14.02 1.56 16.56
CA PHE A 201 12.93 0.83 15.93
C PHE A 201 12.57 1.44 14.57
N ASN A 202 12.40 2.75 14.49
CA ASN A 202 12.06 3.42 13.23
C ASN A 202 13.15 3.21 12.16
N ARG A 203 14.42 3.25 12.56
CA ARG A 203 15.54 2.93 11.67
C ARG A 203 15.52 1.46 11.23
N PHE A 204 15.30 0.54 12.15
CA PHE A 204 15.15 -0.89 11.83
C PHE A 204 14.02 -1.12 10.83
N MET A 205 12.86 -0.52 11.05
CA MET A 205 11.71 -0.63 10.15
C MET A 205 11.99 -0.11 8.74
N THR A 206 12.65 1.05 8.62
CA THR A 206 13.04 1.60 7.32
C THR A 206 13.90 0.62 6.54
N HIS A 207 14.88 0.02 7.19
CA HIS A 207 15.80 -0.92 6.56
C HIS A 207 15.14 -2.27 6.27
N LEU A 208 14.33 -2.79 7.19
CA LEU A 208 13.59 -4.04 6.99
C LEU A 208 12.62 -3.93 5.83
N ARG A 209 11.93 -2.78 5.71
CA ARG A 209 11.04 -2.50 4.56
C ARG A 209 11.82 -2.49 3.25
N ALA A 210 12.93 -1.76 3.17
CA ALA A 210 13.78 -1.71 1.97
C ALA A 210 14.27 -3.10 1.56
N PHE A 211 14.70 -3.91 2.53
CA PHE A 211 15.08 -5.30 2.32
C PHE A 211 13.92 -6.13 1.73
N MET A 212 12.71 -6.04 2.30
CA MET A 212 11.55 -6.79 1.83
C MET A 212 11.14 -6.41 0.41
N VAL A 213 11.13 -5.10 0.10
CA VAL A 213 10.78 -4.58 -1.23
C VAL A 213 11.78 -5.09 -2.28
N ARG A 214 13.09 -5.00 -2.01
CA ARG A 214 14.14 -5.48 -2.92
C ARG A 214 13.96 -6.96 -3.25
N HIS A 215 13.68 -7.81 -2.26
CA HIS A 215 13.42 -9.24 -2.49
C HIS A 215 12.12 -9.51 -3.25
N MET A 216 11.09 -8.68 -3.07
CA MET A 216 9.84 -8.78 -3.84
C MET A 216 10.02 -8.43 -5.31
N CYS A 217 10.86 -7.43 -5.61
CA CYS A 217 11.14 -6.99 -6.99
C CYS A 217 12.11 -7.93 -7.73
N GLY A 218 12.63 -8.96 -7.08
CA GLY A 218 13.62 -9.88 -7.69
C GLY A 218 15.00 -9.26 -7.85
N GLU A 219 15.22 -8.08 -7.27
CA GLU A 219 16.50 -7.37 -7.25
C GLU A 219 17.44 -7.92 -6.15
N SER A 220 17.29 -9.19 -5.78
CA SER A 220 18.30 -9.85 -4.97
C SER A 220 19.53 -10.04 -5.86
N ASP A 221 20.60 -9.37 -5.49
CA ASP A 221 21.89 -9.40 -6.18
C ASP A 221 22.34 -10.84 -6.44
N GLN A 222 21.94 -11.41 -7.57
CA GLN A 222 22.50 -12.67 -8.06
C GLN A 222 23.94 -12.48 -8.54
N ASP A 223 24.42 -11.24 -8.69
CA ASP A 223 25.73 -10.91 -9.26
C ASP A 223 26.72 -10.23 -8.31
N SER A 224 26.33 -9.82 -7.12
CA SER A 224 27.31 -9.38 -6.11
C SER A 224 27.71 -10.61 -5.27
N GLY A 225 28.77 -11.25 -5.66
CA GLY A 225 29.48 -12.14 -4.74
C GLY A 225 29.66 -11.38 -3.41
N SER A 226 29.37 -12.05 -2.28
CA SER A 226 29.51 -11.43 -0.96
C SER A 226 30.88 -10.75 -0.86
N GLU A 227 30.90 -9.41 -0.88
CA GLU A 227 32.13 -8.63 -0.67
C GLU A 227 32.55 -8.63 0.81
N LEU A 228 31.65 -9.15 1.69
CA LEU A 228 31.91 -9.19 3.12
C LEU A 228 32.92 -10.29 3.45
N ASP A 229 33.93 -9.87 4.17
CA ASP A 229 34.89 -10.77 4.77
C ASP A 229 34.22 -11.81 5.68
N HIS A 230 34.46 -13.09 5.49
CA HIS A 230 33.96 -14.18 6.33
C HIS A 230 34.21 -13.94 7.83
N SER A 231 35.25 -13.18 8.17
CA SER A 231 35.55 -12.77 9.54
C SER A 231 34.41 -12.00 10.21
N LEU A 232 33.62 -11.22 9.45
CA LEU A 232 32.47 -10.48 9.97
C LEU A 232 31.33 -11.41 10.41
N ILE A 233 31.08 -12.47 9.67
CA ILE A 233 30.07 -13.46 10.04
C ILE A 233 30.47 -14.17 11.34
N GLU A 234 31.75 -14.57 11.45
CA GLU A 234 32.26 -15.19 12.68
C GLU A 234 32.20 -14.23 13.87
N LEU A 235 32.48 -12.94 13.64
CA LEU A 235 32.31 -11.93 14.66
C LEU A 235 30.84 -11.81 15.12
N MET A 236 29.86 -11.89 14.20
CA MET A 236 28.44 -11.87 14.55
C MET A 236 28.06 -13.08 15.40
N LYS A 237 28.53 -14.27 15.03
CA LYS A 237 28.29 -15.52 15.78
C LYS A 237 28.83 -15.48 17.21
N VAL A 238 29.99 -14.85 17.41
CA VAL A 238 30.64 -14.80 18.72
C VAL A 238 30.16 -13.63 19.54
N LYS A 239 30.25 -12.40 19.01
CA LYS A 239 29.99 -11.16 19.77
C LYS A 239 28.50 -10.85 19.89
N TYR A 240 27.70 -11.21 18.90
CA TYR A 240 26.26 -10.90 18.85
C TYR A 240 25.40 -12.18 18.76
N LYS A 241 25.87 -13.24 19.43
CA LYS A 241 25.31 -14.60 19.32
C LYS A 241 23.78 -14.63 19.37
N LYS A 242 23.14 -14.02 20.37
CA LYS A 242 21.68 -14.05 20.51
C LYS A 242 20.96 -13.35 19.34
N ALA A 243 21.51 -12.25 18.83
CA ALA A 243 20.97 -11.57 17.67
C ALA A 243 21.17 -12.39 16.39
N TYR A 244 22.34 -12.98 16.22
CA TYR A 244 22.63 -13.88 15.11
C TYR A 244 21.70 -15.10 15.08
N ASP A 245 21.54 -15.80 16.23
CA ASP A 245 20.61 -16.93 16.36
C ASP A 245 19.16 -16.54 16.06
N THR A 246 18.76 -15.30 16.43
CA THR A 246 17.45 -14.75 16.09
C THR A 246 17.32 -14.54 14.58
N VAL A 247 18.35 -14.03 13.91
CA VAL A 247 18.36 -13.82 12.45
C VAL A 247 18.31 -15.16 11.70
N GLN A 248 18.91 -16.22 12.20
CA GLN A 248 18.75 -17.56 11.60
C GLN A 248 17.28 -18.01 11.63
N LYS A 249 16.56 -17.74 12.72
CA LYS A 249 15.12 -18.03 12.81
C LYS A 249 14.30 -17.16 11.87
N ILE A 250 14.65 -15.89 11.72
CA ILE A 250 14.05 -14.96 10.75
C ILE A 250 14.29 -15.51 9.32
N GLY A 251 15.51 -15.96 9.00
CA GLY A 251 15.82 -16.58 7.71
C GLY A 251 14.96 -17.81 7.42
N THR A 252 14.82 -18.69 8.42
CA THR A 252 13.95 -19.87 8.30
C THR A 252 12.48 -19.47 8.07
N TYR A 253 12.01 -18.45 8.75
CA TYR A 253 10.64 -17.92 8.58
C TYR A 253 10.45 -17.36 7.16
N LEU A 254 11.35 -16.48 6.69
CA LEU A 254 11.28 -15.88 5.36
C LEU A 254 11.36 -16.92 4.24
N TYR A 255 12.20 -17.94 4.41
CA TYR A 255 12.26 -19.06 3.48
C TYR A 255 10.93 -19.82 3.40
N LYS A 256 10.35 -20.16 4.55
CA LYS A 256 9.04 -20.86 4.60
C LYS A 256 7.89 -20.06 4.03
N GLN A 257 7.85 -18.75 4.26
CA GLN A 257 6.74 -17.89 3.86
C GLN A 257 6.84 -17.31 2.45
N ALA A 258 8.07 -17.09 1.96
CA ALA A 258 8.33 -16.39 0.72
C ALA A 258 9.34 -17.07 -0.20
N GLY A 259 10.01 -18.13 0.24
CA GLY A 259 11.08 -18.79 -0.51
C GLY A 259 12.42 -18.01 -0.50
N TRP A 260 12.55 -16.97 0.34
CA TRP A 260 13.72 -16.10 0.36
C TRP A 260 14.84 -16.67 1.22
N GLN A 261 16.05 -16.73 0.67
CA GLN A 261 17.26 -17.08 1.40
C GLN A 261 18.02 -15.81 1.78
N LEU A 262 18.39 -15.71 3.07
CA LEU A 262 19.25 -14.62 3.53
C LEU A 262 20.69 -14.86 3.07
N GLN A 263 21.21 -13.93 2.29
CA GLN A 263 22.61 -13.92 1.91
C GLN A 263 23.50 -13.60 3.13
N PRO A 264 24.81 -13.91 3.11
CA PRO A 264 25.72 -13.58 4.20
C PRO A 264 25.65 -12.12 4.64
N ASP A 265 25.57 -11.19 3.69
CA ASP A 265 25.47 -9.74 3.92
C ASP A 265 24.18 -9.37 4.65
N ASP A 266 23.06 -9.98 4.25
CA ASP A 266 21.76 -9.79 4.91
C ASP A 266 21.81 -10.28 6.37
N GLN A 267 22.50 -11.40 6.63
CA GLN A 267 22.64 -11.96 7.98
C GLN A 267 23.43 -11.02 8.89
N VAL A 268 24.55 -10.47 8.42
CA VAL A 268 25.35 -9.49 9.18
C VAL A 268 24.53 -8.23 9.44
N TYR A 269 23.91 -7.72 8.40
CA TYR A 269 23.12 -6.51 8.46
C TYR A 269 21.93 -6.61 9.44
N LEU A 270 21.12 -7.65 9.29
CA LEU A 270 19.98 -7.89 10.19
C LEU A 270 20.44 -8.15 11.63
N THR A 271 21.55 -8.87 11.83
CA THR A 271 22.11 -9.12 13.17
C THR A 271 22.43 -7.83 13.90
N LEU A 272 23.08 -6.87 13.23
CA LEU A 272 23.39 -5.58 13.83
C LEU A 272 22.12 -4.78 14.16
N HIS A 273 21.10 -4.82 13.29
CA HIS A 273 19.86 -4.13 13.53
C HIS A 273 19.05 -4.75 14.67
N VAL A 274 18.93 -6.07 14.73
CA VAL A 274 18.27 -6.80 15.83
C VAL A 274 18.98 -6.50 17.14
N TRP A 275 20.31 -6.54 17.15
CA TRP A 275 21.07 -6.20 18.35
C TRP A 275 20.81 -4.76 18.82
N ARG A 276 20.84 -3.78 17.91
CA ARG A 276 20.62 -2.37 18.26
C ARG A 276 19.22 -2.11 18.83
N VAL A 277 18.18 -2.67 18.19
CA VAL A 277 16.79 -2.42 18.60
C VAL A 277 16.47 -3.07 19.94
N THR A 278 17.15 -4.17 20.29
CA THR A 278 16.91 -4.91 21.53
C THR A 278 17.81 -4.48 22.70
N HIS A 279 19.07 -4.10 22.47
CA HIS A 279 20.02 -3.75 23.53
C HIS A 279 19.80 -2.34 24.08
N ARG A 280 19.68 -1.35 23.22
CA ARG A 280 19.51 0.04 23.67
C ARG A 280 18.17 0.30 24.34
N GLN A 281 17.18 -0.54 24.13
CA GLN A 281 15.92 -0.47 24.85
C GLN A 281 16.09 -1.00 26.28
N LYS A 282 16.90 -2.04 26.51
CA LYS A 282 17.23 -2.54 27.86
C LYS A 282 18.00 -1.54 28.68
N ASP A 283 18.99 -0.87 28.07
CA ASP A 283 19.79 0.15 28.76
C ASP A 283 18.92 1.33 29.21
N ALA A 284 17.96 1.76 28.40
CA ALA A 284 17.02 2.83 28.74
C ALA A 284 16.02 2.43 29.86
N GLN A 285 15.64 1.16 29.96
CA GLN A 285 14.79 0.65 31.03
C GLN A 285 15.55 0.46 32.36
N SER A 286 16.82 0.06 32.30
CA SER A 286 17.69 -0.11 33.46
C SER A 286 18.10 1.21 34.13
N GLN A 287 18.02 2.34 33.41
CA GLN A 287 18.28 3.68 33.93
C GLN A 287 17.04 4.35 34.57
N LYS A 288 15.85 3.74 34.41
CA LYS A 288 14.59 4.24 34.97
C LYS A 288 14.14 3.51 36.24
N ASN A 289 14.84 2.45 36.64
CA ASN A 289 14.69 1.72 37.90
C ASN A 289 15.88 1.98 38.82
#